data_b1e487d7576958766d9cae64b5db67cf
#
_entry.id   b1e487d7576958766d9cae64b5db67cf
#
_cell.length_a   1.000
_cell.length_b   1.000
_cell.length_c   1.000
_cell.angle_alpha   90.00
_cell.angle_beta   90.00
_cell.angle_gamma   90.00
#
_symmetry.space_group_name_H-M   'P 1'
#
loop_
_entity.id
_entity.type
_entity.pdbx_description
1 polymer ?
#
loop_
_entity_poly.entity_id
_entity_poly.type
_entity_poly.pdbx_seq_one_letter_code
_entity_poly.pdbx_strand_id
1 'polypeptide(L)'
;MKKIVDAMARSTQIPPESLGPPGIKGLLHFVQNKQDEKRTDVDRLCDPSVRQFRIRATLSKNPQAAEHIDANIGPEDGSTYFLCPNLAARINAATSAGQFEIKKNSRGEMSFVESTCTAAGYLAARRQFLEALFLYLDHISYVANCPVFIGTVRIDDPANAITIITYEAPCRKVTVNSHISELFVEMAPVYAMYREAKNSHSDFYSFLCYYKILEGVLGHLRSDVFKTARNKRIKIKGARDVVPESVDISDRYKEYIGKRIKDFFDKVMTPKFRNAVAHFKTGDGKILNMSAPEHIDNYADIVLPCDLCVRTAIEGHEALLARLHSKGS
;
A
#
# COMPACT_ATOMS: atom_id res chain seq x y z
N MET A 1 -24.06 -29.51 22.46
CA MET A 1 -23.36 -29.26 21.16
C MET A 1 -23.91 -27.99 20.57
N LYS A 2 -23.17 -26.87 20.64
CA LYS A 2 -23.52 -25.63 19.92
C LYS A 2 -23.23 -25.90 18.47
N LYS A 3 -24.25 -25.88 17.60
CA LYS A 3 -24.07 -25.80 16.18
C LYS A 3 -23.24 -24.56 15.88
N ILE A 4 -22.03 -24.77 15.40
CA ILE A 4 -21.29 -23.74 14.66
C ILE A 4 -22.17 -23.49 13.45
N VAL A 5 -22.86 -22.37 13.45
CA VAL A 5 -23.51 -21.87 12.24
C VAL A 5 -22.37 -21.55 11.31
N ASP A 6 -22.19 -22.33 10.28
CA ASP A 6 -21.32 -21.97 9.16
C ASP A 6 -21.72 -20.56 8.75
N ALA A 7 -20.89 -19.60 9.10
CA ALA A 7 -20.91 -18.32 8.46
C ALA A 7 -20.55 -18.65 7.02
N MET A 8 -21.54 -18.79 6.17
CA MET A 8 -21.33 -18.84 4.75
C MET A 8 -20.65 -17.54 4.40
N ALA A 9 -19.33 -17.58 4.45
CA ALA A 9 -18.54 -16.66 3.68
C ALA A 9 -19.03 -16.83 2.23
N ARG A 10 -19.80 -15.87 1.76
CA ARG A 10 -20.07 -15.70 0.33
C ARG A 10 -18.80 -15.26 -0.40
N SER A 11 -17.68 -15.70 0.04
CA SER A 11 -16.41 -15.46 -0.57
C SER A 11 -16.08 -16.45 -1.64
N THR A 12 -16.98 -17.05 -2.13
CA THR A 12 -16.70 -17.86 -3.27
C THR A 12 -16.26 -16.97 -4.41
N GLN A 13 -14.99 -16.84 -4.59
CA GLN A 13 -14.38 -16.29 -5.80
C GLN A 13 -14.82 -14.86 -6.13
N ILE A 14 -14.37 -13.94 -5.30
CA ILE A 14 -14.36 -12.51 -5.72
C ILE A 14 -13.47 -12.47 -6.98
N PRO A 15 -13.99 -12.10 -8.15
CA PRO A 15 -13.18 -12.01 -9.34
C PRO A 15 -12.01 -11.07 -9.07
N PRO A 16 -10.77 -11.43 -9.46
CA PRO A 16 -9.60 -10.56 -9.23
C PRO A 16 -9.79 -9.13 -9.73
N GLU A 17 -10.61 -8.95 -10.77
CA GLU A 17 -10.96 -7.64 -11.34
C GLU A 17 -11.74 -6.75 -10.37
N SER A 18 -12.48 -7.33 -9.42
CA SER A 18 -13.26 -6.58 -8.43
C SER A 18 -12.45 -6.16 -7.20
N LEU A 19 -11.22 -6.62 -7.08
CA LEU A 19 -10.34 -6.32 -5.94
C LEU A 19 -9.47 -5.07 -6.13
N GLY A 20 -9.67 -4.34 -7.20
CA GLY A 20 -8.87 -3.16 -7.53
C GLY A 20 -7.56 -3.50 -8.24
N PRO A 21 -6.70 -2.51 -8.48
CA PRO A 21 -5.40 -2.70 -9.12
C PRO A 21 -4.48 -3.60 -8.30
N PRO A 22 -3.63 -4.43 -8.95
CA PRO A 22 -2.67 -5.29 -8.26
C PRO A 22 -1.71 -4.50 -7.39
N GLY A 23 -1.41 -5.01 -6.20
CA GLY A 23 -0.47 -4.40 -5.25
C GLY A 23 -1.03 -3.20 -4.48
N ILE A 24 -2.31 -2.90 -4.63
CA ILE A 24 -2.98 -1.87 -3.83
C ILE A 24 -3.61 -2.49 -2.59
N LYS A 25 -3.39 -1.86 -1.46
CA LYS A 25 -4.03 -2.25 -0.20
C LYS A 25 -5.50 -1.84 -0.23
N GLY A 26 -6.37 -2.78 0.06
CA GLY A 26 -7.80 -2.57 0.13
C GLY A 26 -8.42 -3.15 1.40
N LEU A 27 -9.73 -2.99 1.51
CA LEU A 27 -10.51 -3.52 2.62
C LEU A 27 -11.53 -4.51 2.07
N LEU A 28 -11.52 -5.72 2.61
CA LEU A 28 -12.50 -6.75 2.31
C LEU A 28 -13.54 -6.78 3.43
N HIS A 29 -14.81 -6.72 3.06
CA HIS A 29 -15.91 -6.70 3.99
C HIS A 29 -16.68 -8.01 3.94
N PHE A 30 -16.84 -8.64 5.09
CA PHE A 30 -17.69 -9.81 5.26
C PHE A 30 -18.90 -9.41 6.10
N VAL A 31 -20.08 -9.43 5.49
CA VAL A 31 -21.32 -9.05 6.14
C VAL A 31 -22.13 -10.32 6.39
N GLN A 32 -22.39 -10.64 7.66
CA GLN A 32 -23.21 -11.78 8.01
C GLN A 32 -24.70 -11.43 7.89
N ASN A 33 -25.50 -12.37 7.41
CA ASN A 33 -26.95 -12.22 7.42
C ASN A 33 -27.45 -12.20 8.86
N LYS A 34 -28.24 -11.17 9.20
CA LYS A 34 -29.00 -11.09 10.45
C LYS A 34 -30.47 -11.33 10.13
N GLN A 35 -31.08 -12.18 10.93
CA GLN A 35 -32.54 -12.35 10.90
C GLN A 35 -33.20 -11.01 11.28
N ASP A 36 -34.19 -10.56 10.51
CA ASP A 36 -34.89 -9.27 10.72
C ASP A 36 -34.09 -7.97 10.51
N GLU A 37 -32.89 -8.03 9.92
CA GLU A 37 -32.13 -6.82 9.58
C GLU A 37 -32.79 -6.07 8.39
N LYS A 38 -33.17 -4.83 8.62
CA LYS A 38 -33.82 -3.97 7.61
C LYS A 38 -32.85 -3.04 6.89
N ARG A 39 -31.66 -2.82 7.46
CA ARG A 39 -30.64 -1.96 6.87
C ARG A 39 -29.90 -2.68 5.76
N THR A 40 -29.48 -1.97 4.74
CA THR A 40 -28.61 -2.54 3.71
C THR A 40 -27.21 -2.85 4.28
N ASP A 41 -26.43 -3.67 3.57
CA ASP A 41 -25.04 -3.95 3.95
C ASP A 41 -24.20 -2.67 3.98
N VAL A 42 -24.48 -1.72 3.07
CA VAL A 42 -23.83 -0.40 3.04
C VAL A 42 -24.19 0.43 4.26
N ASP A 43 -25.46 0.47 4.66
CA ASP A 43 -25.89 1.21 5.85
C ASP A 43 -25.23 0.66 7.12
N ARG A 44 -25.11 -0.67 7.20
CA ARG A 44 -24.44 -1.34 8.33
C ARG A 44 -22.94 -1.05 8.36
N LEU A 45 -22.29 -1.07 7.19
CA LEU A 45 -20.88 -0.77 7.06
C LEU A 45 -20.55 0.69 7.39
N CYS A 46 -21.38 1.60 6.87
CA CYS A 46 -21.21 3.05 7.04
C CYS A 46 -21.85 3.62 8.30
N ASP A 47 -22.36 2.76 9.20
CA ASP A 47 -23.01 3.18 10.44
C ASP A 47 -22.05 4.07 11.28
N PRO A 48 -22.40 5.36 11.51
CA PRO A 48 -21.54 6.29 12.23
C PRO A 48 -21.74 6.22 13.75
N SER A 49 -22.61 5.34 14.24
CA SER A 49 -22.88 5.23 15.66
C SER A 49 -21.65 4.77 16.46
N VAL A 50 -21.49 5.33 17.65
CA VAL A 50 -20.40 4.94 18.57
C VAL A 50 -20.70 3.56 19.15
N ARG A 51 -19.77 2.62 18.93
CA ARG A 51 -19.89 1.23 19.37
C ARG A 51 -18.54 0.56 19.56
N GLN A 52 -18.55 -0.63 20.13
CA GLN A 52 -17.36 -1.40 20.41
C GLN A 52 -16.92 -2.21 19.19
N PHE A 53 -15.61 -2.16 18.91
CA PHE A 53 -14.93 -2.96 17.89
C PHE A 53 -13.89 -3.86 18.55
N ARG A 54 -13.66 -5.03 17.95
CA ARG A 54 -12.51 -5.89 18.26
C ARG A 54 -11.56 -5.83 17.08
N ILE A 55 -10.28 -5.59 17.36
CA ILE A 55 -9.28 -5.45 16.30
C ILE A 55 -8.13 -6.41 16.58
N ARG A 56 -7.72 -7.12 15.54
CA ARG A 56 -6.57 -8.01 15.58
C ARG A 56 -5.63 -7.67 14.45
N ALA A 57 -4.33 -7.59 14.73
CA ALA A 57 -3.28 -7.49 13.72
C ALA A 57 -2.30 -8.64 13.87
N THR A 58 -1.74 -9.09 12.75
CA THR A 58 -0.59 -9.99 12.75
C THR A 58 0.70 -9.18 12.68
N LEU A 59 1.71 -9.62 13.43
CA LEU A 59 3.05 -9.03 13.44
C LEU A 59 4.07 -10.04 12.96
N SER A 60 5.04 -9.60 12.19
CA SER A 60 6.17 -10.43 11.78
C SER A 60 7.43 -9.62 11.57
N LYS A 61 8.59 -10.30 11.51
CA LYS A 61 9.87 -9.73 11.08
C LYS A 61 10.09 -9.83 9.58
N ASN A 62 9.21 -10.52 8.88
CA ASN A 62 9.26 -10.71 7.44
C ASN A 62 7.93 -10.27 6.80
N PRO A 63 7.92 -9.33 5.87
CA PRO A 63 6.69 -8.85 5.23
C PRO A 63 5.93 -9.93 4.47
N GLN A 64 6.62 -10.97 3.99
CA GLN A 64 6.00 -12.07 3.25
C GLN A 64 5.35 -13.13 4.14
N ALA A 65 5.64 -13.13 5.44
CA ALA A 65 5.11 -14.13 6.38
C ALA A 65 3.72 -13.78 6.90
N ALA A 66 3.20 -12.62 6.56
CA ALA A 66 2.03 -12.04 7.21
C ALA A 66 0.72 -12.76 6.93
N GLU A 67 0.63 -13.60 5.92
CA GLU A 67 -0.67 -14.07 5.45
C GLU A 67 -0.87 -15.57 5.57
N HIS A 68 0.17 -16.31 5.87
CA HIS A 68 0.04 -17.74 5.77
C HIS A 68 -0.15 -18.39 7.12
N ILE A 69 -1.41 -18.76 7.27
CA ILE A 69 -1.77 -20.00 7.91
C ILE A 69 -0.75 -20.33 8.99
N ASP A 70 -1.25 -20.26 10.15
CA ASP A 70 -0.66 -20.88 11.34
C ASP A 70 -0.45 -22.40 11.12
N ALA A 71 0.13 -22.75 9.98
CA ALA A 71 0.56 -24.09 9.66
C ALA A 71 1.81 -24.38 10.47
N ASN A 72 1.58 -24.72 11.72
CA ASN A 72 2.59 -25.01 12.72
C ASN A 72 3.30 -26.32 12.42
N ILE A 73 4.16 -26.27 11.44
CA ILE A 73 5.03 -27.38 11.11
C ILE A 73 6.44 -27.01 11.55
N GLY A 74 6.85 -27.46 12.69
CA GLY A 74 8.20 -27.29 13.19
C GLY A 74 8.30 -26.54 14.53
N PRO A 75 9.47 -26.55 15.13
CA PRO A 75 9.73 -25.89 16.41
C PRO A 75 9.77 -24.36 16.25
N GLU A 76 9.58 -23.67 17.38
CA GLU A 76 9.83 -22.25 17.53
C GLU A 76 11.27 -21.92 17.20
N ASP A 77 11.53 -21.10 16.17
CA ASP A 77 12.88 -20.70 15.77
C ASP A 77 13.12 -19.19 15.82
N GLY A 78 12.07 -18.41 15.98
CA GLY A 78 12.14 -16.95 16.03
C GLY A 78 12.58 -16.28 14.75
N SER A 79 12.65 -16.99 13.63
CA SER A 79 13.07 -16.39 12.34
C SER A 79 12.04 -15.43 11.77
N THR A 80 10.77 -15.77 11.91
CA THR A 80 9.64 -15.02 11.34
C THR A 80 8.93 -14.14 12.37
N TYR A 81 8.69 -14.70 13.56
CA TYR A 81 7.97 -14.04 14.64
C TYR A 81 8.88 -13.70 15.82
N PHE A 82 8.34 -13.11 16.86
CA PHE A 82 9.12 -12.65 18.00
C PHE A 82 9.15 -13.70 19.10
N LEU A 83 10.34 -14.07 19.55
CA LEU A 83 10.49 -14.92 20.72
C LEU A 83 10.20 -14.12 21.99
N CYS A 84 9.44 -14.73 22.90
CA CYS A 84 9.24 -14.20 24.23
C CYS A 84 9.75 -15.22 25.25
N PRO A 85 10.84 -14.94 25.95
CA PRO A 85 11.43 -15.88 26.90
C PRO A 85 10.56 -16.15 28.14
N ASN A 86 9.56 -15.30 28.39
CA ASN A 86 8.66 -15.47 29.52
C ASN A 86 7.57 -16.48 29.21
N LEU A 87 7.17 -17.23 30.22
CA LEU A 87 6.04 -18.19 30.17
C LEU A 87 4.68 -17.52 29.93
N ALA A 88 4.61 -16.19 29.94
CA ALA A 88 3.39 -15.47 29.70
C ALA A 88 2.79 -15.79 28.32
N ALA A 89 1.55 -16.27 28.30
CA ALA A 89 0.82 -16.52 27.05
C ALA A 89 0.42 -15.21 26.35
N ARG A 90 0.46 -14.08 27.05
CA ARG A 90 0.06 -12.76 26.58
C ARG A 90 0.81 -11.66 27.33
N ILE A 91 1.00 -10.53 26.67
CA ILE A 91 1.57 -9.31 27.25
C ILE A 91 0.56 -8.19 27.07
N ASN A 92 0.18 -7.53 28.16
CA ASN A 92 -0.60 -6.30 28.09
C ASN A 92 0.35 -5.12 27.87
N ALA A 93 0.10 -4.34 26.83
CA ALA A 93 0.83 -3.14 26.53
C ALA A 93 -0.11 -1.93 26.51
N ALA A 94 0.38 -0.79 27.00
CA ALA A 94 -0.33 0.47 27.00
C ALA A 94 0.56 1.57 26.42
N THR A 95 -0.03 2.41 25.58
CA THR A 95 0.57 3.63 25.06
C THR A 95 -0.31 4.82 25.41
N SER A 96 0.15 6.03 25.13
CA SER A 96 -0.68 7.23 25.29
C SER A 96 -1.94 7.24 24.44
N ALA A 97 -1.96 6.46 23.33
CA ALA A 97 -3.08 6.37 22.40
C ALA A 97 -4.03 5.20 22.66
N GLY A 98 -3.64 4.21 23.48
CA GLY A 98 -4.51 3.07 23.78
C GLY A 98 -3.81 1.87 24.38
N GLN A 99 -4.60 0.82 24.62
CA GLN A 99 -4.13 -0.45 25.20
C GLN A 99 -4.38 -1.60 24.24
N PHE A 100 -3.50 -2.59 24.28
CA PHE A 100 -3.62 -3.80 23.48
C PHE A 100 -2.92 -4.99 24.15
N GLU A 101 -3.28 -6.16 23.70
CA GLU A 101 -2.73 -7.43 24.14
C GLU A 101 -1.87 -8.03 23.02
N ILE A 102 -0.64 -8.42 23.31
CA ILE A 102 0.20 -9.18 22.39
C ILE A 102 0.09 -10.65 22.79
N LYS A 103 -0.23 -11.49 21.83
CA LYS A 103 -0.50 -12.93 22.04
C LYS A 103 0.47 -13.79 21.26
N LYS A 104 0.69 -14.98 21.76
CA LYS A 104 1.46 -16.02 21.09
C LYS A 104 0.60 -16.77 20.07
N ASN A 105 1.24 -17.18 19.00
CA ASN A 105 0.68 -18.18 18.09
C ASN A 105 0.77 -19.58 18.72
N SER A 106 0.30 -20.61 18.02
CA SER A 106 0.34 -21.99 18.49
C SER A 106 1.76 -22.57 18.64
N ARG A 107 2.76 -21.89 18.04
CA ARG A 107 4.19 -22.23 18.20
C ARG A 107 4.85 -21.55 19.42
N GLY A 108 4.09 -20.76 20.17
CA GLY A 108 4.61 -20.03 21.32
C GLY A 108 5.30 -18.70 20.99
N GLU A 109 5.29 -18.28 19.75
CA GLU A 109 5.91 -17.03 19.30
C GLU A 109 4.91 -15.87 19.31
N MET A 110 5.35 -14.66 19.68
CA MET A 110 4.51 -13.46 19.69
C MET A 110 4.23 -13.02 18.26
N SER A 111 3.00 -13.15 17.79
CA SER A 111 2.61 -12.90 16.42
C SER A 111 1.30 -12.14 16.26
N PHE A 112 0.51 -11.98 17.31
CA PHE A 112 -0.78 -11.31 17.25
C PHE A 112 -0.85 -10.15 18.23
N VAL A 113 -1.54 -9.09 17.82
CA VAL A 113 -1.95 -7.99 18.68
C VAL A 113 -3.46 -7.87 18.62
N GLU A 114 -4.09 -7.80 19.76
CA GLU A 114 -5.54 -7.63 19.88
C GLU A 114 -5.88 -6.42 20.75
N SER A 115 -6.93 -5.70 20.37
CA SER A 115 -7.50 -4.64 21.17
C SER A 115 -9.01 -4.59 21.01
N THR A 116 -9.66 -3.99 21.99
CA THR A 116 -11.04 -3.52 21.86
C THR A 116 -11.07 -2.02 22.04
N CYS A 117 -11.79 -1.34 21.17
CA CYS A 117 -11.98 0.09 21.29
C CYS A 117 -13.44 0.47 21.03
N THR A 118 -13.80 1.67 21.48
CA THR A 118 -15.10 2.28 21.20
C THR A 118 -14.89 3.43 20.25
N ALA A 119 -15.57 3.41 19.09
CA ALA A 119 -15.35 4.39 18.03
C ALA A 119 -16.62 4.64 17.20
N ALA A 120 -16.67 5.77 16.49
CA ALA A 120 -17.69 6.13 15.55
C ALA A 120 -17.38 5.53 14.17
N GLY A 121 -17.64 4.24 14.02
CA GLY A 121 -17.40 3.48 12.79
C GLY A 121 -16.01 2.84 12.72
N TYR A 122 -15.84 1.92 11.75
CA TYR A 122 -14.66 1.07 11.64
C TYR A 122 -13.38 1.83 11.26
N LEU A 123 -13.48 2.90 10.47
CA LEU A 123 -12.32 3.72 10.09
C LEU A 123 -11.71 4.43 11.30
N ALA A 124 -12.56 4.98 12.18
CA ALA A 124 -12.11 5.59 13.42
C ALA A 124 -11.49 4.53 14.37
N ALA A 125 -12.10 3.35 14.46
CA ALA A 125 -11.58 2.24 15.24
C ALA A 125 -10.20 1.78 14.72
N ARG A 126 -10.05 1.63 13.40
CA ARG A 126 -8.77 1.30 12.75
C ARG A 126 -7.69 2.33 13.07
N ARG A 127 -8.02 3.61 12.90
CA ARG A 127 -7.08 4.70 13.15
C ARG A 127 -6.60 4.70 14.61
N GLN A 128 -7.51 4.64 15.56
CA GLN A 128 -7.19 4.61 16.99
C GLN A 128 -6.29 3.41 17.34
N PHE A 129 -6.59 2.24 16.80
CA PHE A 129 -5.78 1.04 17.01
C PHE A 129 -4.37 1.19 16.44
N LEU A 130 -4.23 1.67 15.20
CA LEU A 130 -2.94 1.82 14.56
C LEU A 130 -2.09 2.92 15.23
N GLU A 131 -2.69 4.01 15.68
CA GLU A 131 -1.98 5.06 16.45
C GLU A 131 -1.37 4.49 17.73
N ALA A 132 -2.13 3.69 18.48
CA ALA A 132 -1.62 3.04 19.67
C ALA A 132 -0.54 2.00 19.35
N LEU A 133 -0.76 1.19 18.34
CA LEU A 133 0.12 0.09 17.95
C LEU A 133 1.45 0.58 17.39
N PHE A 134 1.45 1.55 16.48
CA PHE A 134 2.68 2.06 15.87
C PHE A 134 3.64 2.67 16.87
N LEU A 135 3.15 3.41 17.87
CA LEU A 135 4.00 3.91 18.95
C LEU A 135 4.80 2.80 19.64
N TYR A 136 4.17 1.66 19.83
CA TYR A 136 4.82 0.50 20.44
C TYR A 136 5.77 -0.22 19.47
N LEU A 137 5.35 -0.43 18.22
CA LEU A 137 6.16 -1.13 17.23
C LEU A 137 7.41 -0.36 16.83
N ASP A 138 7.32 0.96 16.70
CA ASP A 138 8.47 1.82 16.43
C ASP A 138 9.51 1.69 17.55
N HIS A 139 9.05 1.66 18.80
CA HIS A 139 9.94 1.48 19.95
C HIS A 139 10.56 0.06 19.97
N ILE A 140 9.76 -0.99 19.74
CA ILE A 140 10.25 -2.37 19.70
C ILE A 140 11.26 -2.55 18.56
N SER A 141 10.99 -2.02 17.38
CA SER A 141 11.92 -2.09 16.25
C SER A 141 13.28 -1.46 16.59
N TYR A 142 13.26 -0.32 17.28
CA TYR A 142 14.48 0.34 17.73
C TYR A 142 15.22 -0.47 18.81
N VAL A 143 14.52 -0.89 19.86
CA VAL A 143 15.15 -1.59 21.00
C VAL A 143 15.65 -2.97 20.63
N ALA A 144 14.86 -3.73 19.85
CA ALA A 144 15.22 -5.08 19.41
C ALA A 144 16.15 -5.10 18.18
N ASN A 145 16.44 -3.94 17.59
CA ASN A 145 17.23 -3.80 16.36
C ASN A 145 16.79 -4.78 15.26
N CYS A 146 15.48 -4.85 15.02
CA CYS A 146 14.90 -5.74 14.01
C CYS A 146 13.73 -5.08 13.28
N PRO A 147 13.45 -5.51 12.04
CA PRO A 147 12.26 -5.05 11.34
C PRO A 147 10.98 -5.55 12.03
N VAL A 148 9.93 -4.74 11.98
CA VAL A 148 8.59 -5.09 12.48
C VAL A 148 7.56 -4.70 11.43
N PHE A 149 6.83 -5.67 10.95
CA PHE A 149 5.78 -5.49 9.95
C PHE A 149 4.42 -5.83 10.53
N ILE A 150 3.42 -5.06 10.14
CA ILE A 150 2.02 -5.41 10.33
C ILE A 150 1.58 -6.14 9.06
N GLY A 151 1.12 -7.37 9.24
CA GLY A 151 0.49 -8.12 8.17
C GLY A 151 -0.99 -7.77 8.02
N THR A 152 -1.86 -8.73 8.26
CA THR A 152 -3.31 -8.53 8.19
C THR A 152 -3.82 -7.75 9.39
N VAL A 153 -4.72 -6.79 9.14
CA VAL A 153 -5.52 -6.14 10.19
C VAL A 153 -6.97 -6.53 10.00
N ARG A 154 -7.53 -7.21 11.00
CA ARG A 154 -8.92 -7.62 11.06
C ARG A 154 -9.67 -6.78 12.09
N ILE A 155 -10.83 -6.26 11.69
CA ILE A 155 -11.73 -5.47 12.53
C ILE A 155 -13.09 -6.17 12.57
N ASP A 156 -13.51 -6.58 13.73
CA ASP A 156 -14.83 -7.16 13.92
C ASP A 156 -15.77 -6.10 14.56
N ASP A 157 -16.90 -5.90 13.91
CA ASP A 157 -18.02 -5.08 14.36
C ASP A 157 -19.17 -6.00 14.79
N PRO A 158 -19.24 -6.40 16.08
CA PRO A 158 -20.27 -7.32 16.54
C PRO A 158 -21.69 -6.72 16.47
N ALA A 159 -21.83 -5.40 16.62
CA ALA A 159 -23.12 -4.73 16.58
C ALA A 159 -23.77 -4.83 15.20
N ASN A 160 -22.99 -4.70 14.16
CA ASN A 160 -23.45 -4.81 12.77
C ASN A 160 -23.19 -6.19 12.13
N ALA A 161 -22.58 -7.13 12.87
CA ALA A 161 -22.16 -8.45 12.37
C ALA A 161 -21.32 -8.34 11.08
N ILE A 162 -20.30 -7.46 11.11
CA ILE A 162 -19.38 -7.22 10.00
C ILE A 162 -17.96 -7.55 10.47
N THR A 163 -17.20 -8.20 9.60
CA THR A 163 -15.76 -8.33 9.72
C THR A 163 -15.10 -7.63 8.53
N ILE A 164 -14.12 -6.79 8.82
CA ILE A 164 -13.36 -6.04 7.83
C ILE A 164 -11.91 -6.51 7.92
N ILE A 165 -11.31 -6.86 6.78
CA ILE A 165 -9.92 -7.32 6.70
C ILE A 165 -9.17 -6.44 5.71
N THR A 166 -8.03 -5.89 6.13
CA THR A 166 -7.09 -5.28 5.19
C THR A 166 -6.45 -6.35 4.34
N TYR A 167 -6.41 -6.15 3.05
CA TYR A 167 -5.78 -7.06 2.10
C TYR A 167 -4.90 -6.30 1.13
N GLU A 168 -3.99 -7.01 0.50
CA GLU A 168 -3.29 -6.54 -0.68
C GLU A 168 -3.88 -7.23 -1.90
N ALA A 169 -4.28 -6.45 -2.91
CA ALA A 169 -4.91 -7.00 -4.09
C ALA A 169 -3.96 -7.98 -4.78
N PRO A 170 -4.40 -9.23 -5.05
CA PRO A 170 -3.56 -10.22 -5.70
C PRO A 170 -3.18 -9.75 -7.10
N CYS A 171 -2.04 -10.21 -7.57
CA CYS A 171 -1.65 -9.97 -8.95
C CYS A 171 -2.71 -10.56 -9.89
N ARG A 172 -3.23 -9.73 -10.79
CA ARG A 172 -4.14 -10.18 -11.84
C ARG A 172 -3.42 -11.15 -12.75
N LYS A 173 -4.19 -12.02 -13.45
CA LYS A 173 -3.63 -12.84 -14.50
C LYS A 173 -2.94 -11.94 -15.52
N VAL A 174 -1.64 -12.07 -15.63
CA VAL A 174 -0.81 -11.29 -16.54
C VAL A 174 -0.29 -12.20 -17.64
N THR A 175 -0.49 -11.80 -18.87
CA THR A 175 0.14 -12.46 -20.02
C THR A 175 1.31 -11.58 -20.47
N VAL A 176 2.52 -12.13 -20.39
CA VAL A 176 3.70 -11.46 -20.93
C VAL A 176 3.73 -11.75 -22.43
N ASN A 177 3.77 -10.67 -23.23
CA ASN A 177 3.99 -10.83 -24.66
C ASN A 177 5.43 -11.29 -24.91
N SER A 178 5.60 -12.50 -25.42
CA SER A 178 6.90 -13.08 -25.74
C SER A 178 7.61 -12.36 -26.91
N HIS A 179 6.87 -11.62 -27.71
CA HIS A 179 7.39 -10.79 -28.77
C HIS A 179 7.66 -9.35 -28.28
N ILE A 180 8.50 -9.20 -27.26
CA ILE A 180 9.04 -7.89 -26.87
C ILE A 180 9.93 -7.44 -28.04
N SER A 181 9.43 -6.46 -28.79
CA SER A 181 10.06 -6.05 -30.04
C SER A 181 11.38 -5.31 -29.82
N GLU A 182 11.53 -4.57 -28.76
CA GLU A 182 12.76 -3.83 -28.44
C GLU A 182 12.92 -3.65 -26.94
N LEU A 183 14.11 -3.96 -26.43
CA LEU A 183 14.55 -3.61 -25.10
C LEU A 183 15.58 -2.49 -25.23
N PHE A 184 15.25 -1.31 -24.74
CA PHE A 184 16.17 -0.18 -24.72
C PHE A 184 17.14 -0.30 -23.54
N VAL A 185 18.40 -0.60 -23.81
CA VAL A 185 19.44 -0.78 -22.79
C VAL A 185 19.60 0.50 -21.95
N GLU A 186 19.41 1.65 -22.56
CA GLU A 186 19.44 2.97 -21.94
C GLU A 186 18.37 3.12 -20.83
N MET A 187 17.30 2.34 -20.93
CA MET A 187 16.20 2.33 -19.97
C MET A 187 16.41 1.34 -18.80
N ALA A 188 17.46 0.52 -18.83
CA ALA A 188 17.69 -0.49 -17.79
C ALA A 188 17.67 0.07 -16.36
N PRO A 189 18.26 1.25 -16.04
CA PRO A 189 18.16 1.83 -14.70
C PRO A 189 16.73 2.23 -14.30
N VAL A 190 15.92 2.68 -15.29
CA VAL A 190 14.53 3.08 -15.10
C VAL A 190 13.68 1.84 -14.77
N TYR A 191 13.84 0.76 -15.55
CA TYR A 191 13.13 -0.50 -15.31
C TYR A 191 13.53 -1.12 -13.95
N ALA A 192 14.81 -1.05 -13.59
CA ALA A 192 15.27 -1.54 -12.29
C ALA A 192 14.61 -0.78 -11.13
N MET A 193 14.56 0.55 -11.21
CA MET A 193 13.90 1.38 -10.20
C MET A 193 12.38 1.19 -10.18
N TYR A 194 11.75 0.96 -11.35
CA TYR A 194 10.34 0.63 -11.42
C TYR A 194 10.04 -0.70 -10.73
N ARG A 195 10.86 -1.73 -10.96
CA ARG A 195 10.75 -3.01 -10.28
C ARG A 195 10.92 -2.88 -8.76
N GLU A 196 11.87 -2.05 -8.33
CA GLU A 196 12.08 -1.76 -6.91
C GLU A 196 10.85 -1.11 -6.27
N ALA A 197 10.24 -0.13 -6.96
CA ALA A 197 8.99 0.47 -6.51
C ALA A 197 7.85 -0.54 -6.37
N LYS A 198 7.72 -1.47 -7.33
CA LYS A 198 6.68 -2.51 -7.31
C LYS A 198 6.90 -3.58 -6.24
N ASN A 199 8.15 -3.87 -5.91
CA ASN A 199 8.51 -4.83 -4.87
C ASN A 199 8.47 -4.24 -3.45
N SER A 200 8.35 -2.92 -3.32
CA SER A 200 8.33 -2.26 -2.02
C SER A 200 7.02 -2.48 -1.28
N HIS A 201 7.11 -2.78 0.01
CA HIS A 201 5.98 -2.81 0.93
C HIS A 201 5.71 -1.44 1.59
N SER A 202 6.53 -0.44 1.31
CA SER A 202 6.39 0.92 1.82
C SER A 202 5.88 1.86 0.74
N ASP A 203 4.70 2.43 0.94
CA ASP A 203 4.12 3.42 0.01
C ASP A 203 5.01 4.67 -0.09
N PHE A 204 5.70 5.06 0.99
CA PHE A 204 6.67 6.16 0.99
C PHE A 204 7.85 5.88 0.06
N TYR A 205 8.41 4.68 0.12
CA TYR A 205 9.53 4.30 -0.72
C TYR A 205 9.11 4.05 -2.17
N SER A 206 7.97 3.41 -2.40
CA SER A 206 7.38 3.26 -3.73
C SER A 206 7.16 4.62 -4.40
N PHE A 207 6.57 5.57 -3.66
CA PHE A 207 6.42 6.95 -4.13
C PHE A 207 7.75 7.59 -4.49
N LEU A 208 8.76 7.45 -3.63
CA LEU A 208 10.09 8.03 -3.87
C LEU A 208 10.75 7.46 -5.13
N CYS A 209 10.65 6.15 -5.35
CA CYS A 209 11.13 5.52 -6.57
C CYS A 209 10.40 6.03 -7.82
N TYR A 210 9.07 6.10 -7.79
CA TYR A 210 8.28 6.66 -8.89
C TYR A 210 8.60 8.12 -9.15
N TYR A 211 8.75 8.92 -8.09
CA TYR A 211 9.16 10.31 -8.21
C TYR A 211 10.52 10.44 -8.91
N LYS A 212 11.51 9.62 -8.51
CA LYS A 212 12.85 9.63 -9.11
C LYS A 212 12.85 9.21 -10.58
N ILE A 213 12.00 8.25 -10.95
CA ILE A 213 11.82 7.88 -12.37
C ILE A 213 11.28 9.09 -13.16
N LEU A 214 10.23 9.76 -12.68
CA LEU A 214 9.66 10.93 -13.35
C LEU A 214 10.67 12.08 -13.44
N GLU A 215 11.40 12.36 -12.36
CA GLU A 215 12.47 13.37 -12.32
C GLU A 215 13.53 13.07 -13.40
N GLY A 216 13.99 11.81 -13.49
CA GLY A 216 14.98 11.36 -14.48
C GLY A 216 14.46 11.40 -15.90
N VAL A 217 13.28 10.83 -16.15
CA VAL A 217 12.72 10.75 -17.51
C VAL A 217 12.33 12.13 -18.04
N LEU A 218 11.58 12.92 -17.26
CA LEU A 218 11.09 14.23 -17.70
C LEU A 218 12.20 15.29 -17.75
N GLY A 219 13.22 15.17 -16.91
CA GLY A 219 14.34 16.13 -16.83
C GLY A 219 15.51 15.74 -17.73
N HIS A 220 16.22 14.67 -17.36
CA HIS A 220 17.53 14.35 -17.94
C HIS A 220 17.42 13.52 -19.21
N LEU A 221 16.79 12.35 -19.17
CA LEU A 221 16.79 11.38 -20.27
C LEU A 221 16.20 11.97 -21.56
N ARG A 222 15.08 12.68 -21.46
CA ARG A 222 14.49 13.37 -22.64
C ARG A 222 15.37 14.46 -23.21
N SER A 223 16.01 15.22 -22.34
CA SER A 223 16.96 16.26 -22.78
C SER A 223 18.08 15.65 -23.59
N ASP A 224 18.62 14.50 -23.16
CA ASP A 224 19.72 13.83 -23.85
C ASP A 224 19.30 13.23 -25.19
N VAL A 225 18.08 12.66 -25.29
CA VAL A 225 17.51 12.24 -26.59
C VAL A 225 17.37 13.41 -27.54
N PHE A 226 16.87 14.56 -27.09
CA PHE A 226 16.75 15.75 -27.95
C PHE A 226 18.11 16.34 -28.37
N LYS A 227 19.11 16.32 -27.47
CA LYS A 227 20.49 16.72 -27.81
C LYS A 227 21.06 15.80 -28.89
N THR A 228 20.93 14.49 -28.72
CA THR A 228 21.41 13.48 -29.66
C THR A 228 20.72 13.61 -31.00
N ALA A 229 19.40 13.80 -31.01
CA ALA A 229 18.64 14.04 -32.24
C ALA A 229 19.11 15.31 -33.01
N ARG A 230 19.36 16.39 -32.26
CA ARG A 230 19.88 17.63 -32.82
C ARG A 230 21.26 17.43 -33.47
N ASN A 231 22.15 16.72 -32.77
CA ASN A 231 23.48 16.41 -33.27
C ASN A 231 23.44 15.55 -34.54
N LYS A 232 22.53 14.62 -34.61
CA LYS A 232 22.28 13.77 -35.80
C LYS A 232 21.40 14.43 -36.85
N ARG A 233 20.96 15.69 -36.66
CA ARG A 233 20.02 16.41 -37.52
C ARG A 233 18.68 15.71 -37.76
N ILE A 234 18.23 14.93 -36.77
CA ILE A 234 16.96 14.20 -36.79
C ILE A 234 15.87 15.06 -36.14
N LYS A 235 14.76 15.26 -36.86
CA LYS A 235 13.58 15.94 -36.28
C LYS A 235 12.75 14.97 -35.49
N ILE A 236 12.72 15.13 -34.16
CA ILE A 236 11.88 14.36 -33.23
C ILE A 236 10.86 15.31 -32.60
N LYS A 237 9.59 14.89 -32.60
CA LYS A 237 8.50 15.61 -31.93
C LYS A 237 8.41 15.13 -30.46
N GLY A 238 8.36 16.06 -29.53
CA GLY A 238 8.25 15.73 -28.10
C GLY A 238 6.98 14.97 -27.76
N ALA A 239 7.05 14.10 -26.77
CA ALA A 239 5.89 13.46 -26.20
C ALA A 239 5.12 14.47 -25.31
N ARG A 240 3.79 14.46 -25.40
CA ARG A 240 2.91 15.20 -24.51
C ARG A 240 2.24 14.20 -23.57
N ASP A 241 2.93 13.87 -22.51
CA ASP A 241 2.38 12.94 -21.53
C ASP A 241 1.37 13.65 -20.63
N VAL A 242 0.22 13.04 -20.50
CA VAL A 242 -0.86 13.48 -19.63
C VAL A 242 -1.14 12.43 -18.58
N VAL A 243 -1.64 12.86 -17.43
CA VAL A 243 -2.10 11.98 -16.37
C VAL A 243 -3.20 11.09 -16.96
N PRO A 244 -3.03 9.78 -16.98
CA PRO A 244 -4.01 8.87 -17.58
C PRO A 244 -5.30 8.79 -16.74
N GLU A 245 -6.37 8.44 -17.40
CA GLU A 245 -7.65 8.17 -16.75
C GLU A 245 -7.62 6.79 -16.06
N SER A 246 -8.13 6.75 -14.83
CA SER A 246 -8.41 5.51 -14.11
C SER A 246 -9.52 5.75 -13.11
N VAL A 247 -10.43 4.80 -13.00
CA VAL A 247 -11.53 4.82 -12.01
C VAL A 247 -11.03 4.73 -10.57
N ASP A 248 -9.83 4.19 -10.38
CA ASP A 248 -9.22 3.95 -9.08
C ASP A 248 -8.46 5.17 -8.55
N ILE A 249 -8.31 6.24 -9.34
CA ILE A 249 -7.71 7.48 -8.87
C ILE A 249 -8.65 8.14 -7.87
N SER A 250 -8.15 8.41 -6.67
CA SER A 250 -8.86 9.12 -5.61
C SER A 250 -9.41 10.46 -6.11
N ASP A 251 -10.60 10.85 -5.65
CA ASP A 251 -11.26 12.12 -6.01
C ASP A 251 -10.34 13.32 -5.84
N ARG A 252 -9.45 13.28 -4.87
CA ARG A 252 -8.42 14.30 -4.59
C ARG A 252 -7.54 14.63 -5.79
N TYR A 253 -7.32 13.66 -6.70
CA TYR A 253 -6.42 13.81 -7.84
C TYR A 253 -7.12 13.76 -9.20
N LYS A 254 -8.43 13.52 -9.25
CA LYS A 254 -9.21 13.47 -10.50
C LYS A 254 -9.10 14.73 -11.35
N GLU A 255 -8.94 15.89 -10.70
CA GLU A 255 -8.76 17.16 -11.39
C GLU A 255 -7.49 17.21 -12.29
N TYR A 256 -6.52 16.31 -12.05
CA TYR A 256 -5.29 16.24 -12.84
C TYR A 256 -5.37 15.31 -14.04
N ILE A 257 -6.40 14.46 -14.13
CA ILE A 257 -6.62 13.57 -15.28
C ILE A 257 -6.66 14.39 -16.57
N GLY A 258 -5.91 13.96 -17.59
CA GLY A 258 -5.77 14.66 -18.87
C GLY A 258 -4.87 15.90 -18.83
N LYS A 259 -4.45 16.39 -17.66
CA LYS A 259 -3.44 17.47 -17.55
C LYS A 259 -2.03 16.90 -17.74
N ARG A 260 -1.06 17.77 -18.04
CA ARG A 260 0.32 17.35 -18.23
C ARG A 260 0.89 16.70 -16.96
N ILE A 261 1.58 15.57 -17.11
CA ILE A 261 2.26 14.92 -15.97
C ILE A 261 3.22 15.90 -15.28
N LYS A 262 3.90 16.75 -16.04
CA LYS A 262 4.79 17.78 -15.47
C LYS A 262 4.06 18.73 -14.51
N ASP A 263 2.82 19.10 -14.80
CA ASP A 263 2.03 19.98 -13.92
C ASP A 263 1.67 19.26 -12.62
N PHE A 264 1.31 17.97 -12.68
CA PHE A 264 1.04 17.16 -11.51
C PHE A 264 2.30 16.94 -10.66
N PHE A 265 3.42 16.67 -11.33
CA PHE A 265 4.74 16.54 -10.70
C PHE A 265 5.13 17.81 -9.92
N ASP A 266 5.05 18.98 -10.56
CA ASP A 266 5.51 20.25 -9.97
C ASP A 266 4.55 20.78 -8.89
N LYS A 267 3.24 20.59 -9.05
CA LYS A 267 2.23 21.20 -8.16
C LYS A 267 1.79 20.30 -7.01
N VAL A 268 1.94 18.98 -7.16
CA VAL A 268 1.47 18.00 -6.17
C VAL A 268 2.61 17.15 -5.63
N MET A 269 3.25 16.37 -6.51
CA MET A 269 4.23 15.38 -6.05
C MET A 269 5.42 16.01 -5.33
N THR A 270 5.97 17.09 -5.89
CA THR A 270 7.16 17.75 -5.33
C THR A 270 6.84 18.45 -4.01
N PRO A 271 5.92 19.44 -3.95
CA PRO A 271 5.74 20.23 -2.73
C PRO A 271 5.06 19.47 -1.60
N LYS A 272 4.12 18.57 -1.90
CA LYS A 272 3.31 17.91 -0.88
C LYS A 272 3.91 16.60 -0.36
N PHE A 273 4.67 15.89 -1.19
CA PHE A 273 5.13 14.54 -0.88
C PHE A 273 6.65 14.39 -0.90
N ARG A 274 7.31 14.73 -2.03
CA ARG A 274 8.76 14.54 -2.14
C ARG A 274 9.51 15.36 -1.09
N ASN A 275 9.14 16.61 -0.92
CA ASN A 275 9.82 17.46 0.06
C ASN A 275 9.62 16.95 1.48
N ALA A 276 8.43 16.40 1.79
CA ALA A 276 8.17 15.81 3.10
C ALA A 276 9.06 14.60 3.38
N VAL A 277 9.17 13.66 2.42
CA VAL A 277 10.03 12.47 2.59
C VAL A 277 11.52 12.84 2.60
N ALA A 278 11.95 13.75 1.71
CA ALA A 278 13.36 14.08 1.57
C ALA A 278 13.91 14.94 2.73
N HIS A 279 13.06 15.78 3.31
CA HIS A 279 13.47 16.73 4.37
C HIS A 279 12.91 16.41 5.75
N PHE A 280 12.18 15.31 5.87
CA PHE A 280 11.53 14.88 7.10
C PHE A 280 10.58 15.95 7.69
N LYS A 281 10.02 16.82 6.81
CA LYS A 281 9.07 17.88 7.16
C LYS A 281 7.93 17.95 6.17
N THR A 282 6.71 17.98 6.69
CA THR A 282 5.49 18.25 5.91
C THR A 282 5.40 19.71 5.49
N GLY A 283 4.53 20.02 4.51
CA GLY A 283 4.39 21.39 4.00
C GLY A 283 3.92 22.41 5.03
N ASP A 284 3.30 21.98 6.13
CA ASP A 284 2.91 22.81 7.28
C ASP A 284 4.02 22.92 8.34
N GLY A 285 5.23 22.42 8.04
CA GLY A 285 6.41 22.53 8.91
C GLY A 285 6.51 21.49 10.01
N LYS A 286 5.54 20.56 10.13
CA LYS A 286 5.61 19.45 11.08
C LYS A 286 6.58 18.37 10.63
N ILE A 287 6.99 17.51 11.55
CA ILE A 287 7.81 16.35 11.25
C ILE A 287 6.93 15.28 10.58
N LEU A 288 7.42 14.73 9.45
CA LEU A 288 6.76 13.59 8.80
C LEU A 288 6.89 12.35 9.70
N ASN A 289 5.78 11.83 10.18
CA ASN A 289 5.74 10.56 10.91
C ASN A 289 5.24 9.45 9.97
N MET A 290 6.14 8.55 9.56
CA MET A 290 5.83 7.45 8.64
C MET A 290 4.95 6.37 9.28
N SER A 291 4.79 6.39 10.59
CA SER A 291 3.89 5.50 11.33
C SER A 291 2.54 6.14 11.65
N ALA A 292 2.34 7.42 11.34
CA ALA A 292 1.04 8.06 11.52
C ALA A 292 0.06 7.58 10.43
N PRO A 293 -1.12 7.05 10.81
CA PRO A 293 -2.11 6.53 9.85
C PRO A 293 -2.50 7.54 8.77
N GLU A 294 -2.61 8.82 9.13
CA GLU A 294 -2.92 9.89 8.18
C GLU A 294 -1.84 10.02 7.09
N HIS A 295 -0.57 9.93 7.47
CA HIS A 295 0.53 10.00 6.49
C HIS A 295 0.58 8.74 5.64
N ILE A 296 0.37 7.57 6.22
CA ILE A 296 0.28 6.29 5.49
C ILE A 296 -0.84 6.35 4.44
N ASP A 297 -2.05 6.75 4.85
CA ASP A 297 -3.20 6.85 3.96
C ASP A 297 -2.94 7.86 2.81
N ASN A 298 -2.30 9.00 3.10
CA ASN A 298 -1.95 9.99 2.09
C ASN A 298 -0.95 9.46 1.04
N TYR A 299 0.05 8.65 1.48
CA TYR A 299 1.00 8.05 0.55
C TYR A 299 0.42 6.86 -0.21
N ALA A 300 -0.45 6.06 0.39
CA ALA A 300 -1.21 5.03 -0.31
C ALA A 300 -2.06 5.62 -1.44
N ASP A 301 -2.73 6.76 -1.20
CA ASP A 301 -3.54 7.47 -2.18
C ASP A 301 -2.75 7.99 -3.39
N ILE A 302 -1.51 8.49 -3.17
CA ILE A 302 -0.70 9.10 -4.25
C ILE A 302 0.09 8.08 -5.06
N VAL A 303 0.38 6.89 -4.52
CA VAL A 303 1.20 5.86 -5.18
C VAL A 303 0.60 5.43 -6.52
N LEU A 304 -0.72 5.22 -6.59
CA LEU A 304 -1.38 4.80 -7.82
C LEU A 304 -1.29 5.83 -8.94
N PRO A 305 -1.69 7.11 -8.77
CA PRO A 305 -1.51 8.10 -9.81
C PRO A 305 -0.05 8.31 -10.20
N CYS A 306 0.91 8.13 -9.27
CA CYS A 306 2.34 8.16 -9.59
C CYS A 306 2.74 6.99 -10.50
N ASP A 307 2.33 5.76 -10.18
CA ASP A 307 2.59 4.57 -11.02
C ASP A 307 2.08 4.77 -12.45
N LEU A 308 0.83 5.22 -12.58
CA LEU A 308 0.21 5.49 -13.88
C LEU A 308 0.98 6.56 -14.68
N CYS A 309 1.38 7.64 -14.02
CA CYS A 309 2.19 8.69 -14.64
C CYS A 309 3.58 8.18 -15.07
N VAL A 310 4.22 7.36 -14.24
CA VAL A 310 5.52 6.76 -14.54
C VAL A 310 5.43 5.86 -15.77
N ARG A 311 4.44 4.99 -15.85
CA ARG A 311 4.24 4.12 -17.02
C ARG A 311 4.07 4.92 -18.29
N THR A 312 3.19 5.93 -18.26
CA THR A 312 2.98 6.85 -19.41
C THR A 312 4.27 7.57 -19.82
N ALA A 313 5.07 8.01 -18.83
CA ALA A 313 6.34 8.71 -19.12
C ALA A 313 7.39 7.77 -19.70
N ILE A 314 7.46 6.51 -19.23
CA ILE A 314 8.35 5.46 -19.77
C ILE A 314 7.95 5.17 -21.21
N GLU A 315 6.69 4.83 -21.48
CA GLU A 315 6.19 4.54 -22.83
C GLU A 315 6.44 5.69 -23.80
N GLY A 316 6.21 6.93 -23.36
CA GLY A 316 6.51 8.12 -24.14
C GLY A 316 8.00 8.29 -24.43
N HIS A 317 8.88 7.92 -23.51
CA HIS A 317 10.32 7.99 -23.71
C HIS A 317 10.83 6.87 -24.63
N GLU A 318 10.36 5.65 -24.48
CA GLU A 318 10.64 4.53 -25.39
C GLU A 318 10.26 4.85 -26.83
N ALA A 319 9.10 5.47 -27.03
CA ALA A 319 8.68 5.95 -28.34
C ALA A 319 9.61 7.03 -28.94
N LEU A 320 10.25 7.85 -28.08
CA LEU A 320 11.27 8.81 -28.54
C LEU A 320 12.56 8.09 -28.94
N LEU A 321 13.02 7.11 -28.17
CA LEU A 321 14.20 6.29 -28.48
C LEU A 321 14.02 5.51 -29.78
N ALA A 322 12.89 4.84 -29.95
CA ALA A 322 12.57 4.11 -31.18
C ALA A 322 12.66 5.04 -32.42
N ARG A 323 12.11 6.26 -32.33
CA ARG A 323 12.21 7.26 -33.42
C ARG A 323 13.63 7.74 -33.65
N LEU A 324 14.46 7.85 -32.62
CA LEU A 324 15.85 8.24 -32.72
C LEU A 324 16.66 7.16 -33.45
N HIS A 325 16.44 5.87 -33.07
CA HIS A 325 17.15 4.74 -33.65
C HIS A 325 16.73 4.47 -35.09
N SER A 326 15.43 4.47 -35.40
CA SER A 326 14.90 4.20 -36.73
C SER A 326 15.31 5.22 -37.80
N LYS A 327 15.63 6.45 -37.39
CA LYS A 327 16.07 7.52 -38.32
C LYS A 327 17.58 7.72 -38.31
N GLY A 328 18.31 7.04 -37.47
CA GLY A 328 19.75 7.09 -37.34
C GLY A 328 20.48 5.92 -38.03
N SER A 329 19.72 4.95 -38.52
CA SER A 329 20.12 3.84 -39.39
C SER A 329 19.92 4.24 -40.85
#